data_ba4cd14d8da21cbeb8890baaf26429bc
#
_entry.id   ba4cd14d8da21cbeb8890baaf26429bc
#
_cell.length_a   1.000
_cell.length_b   1.000
_cell.length_c   1.000
_cell.angle_alpha   90.00
_cell.angle_beta   90.00
_cell.angle_gamma   90.00
#
_symmetry.space_group_name_H-M   'P 1'
#
loop_
_entity.id
_entity.type
_entity.pdbx_description
1 polymer ?
#
loop_
_entity_poly.entity_id
_entity_poly.type
_entity_poly.pdbx_seq_one_letter_code
_entity_poly.pdbx_strand_id
1 'polypeptide(L)'
;MENNLIEKYIANNHFGKLIGMDFKIISDGNVEYYLTVTKNHLATPNSAHGGLIAALIDGALGVAGLSMVCKENKVVSTVEYKTNFMSPALIGDQLKAIAKVEQKGKRLIIISCDVFAINRNNTLISKAIGTFNAYDASKAGY
;
A
#
# COMPACT_ATOMS: atom_id res chain seq x y z
N MET A 1 24.46 -7.30 -10.49
CA MET A 1 23.15 -6.99 -11.07
C MET A 1 22.22 -6.62 -9.94
N GLU A 2 21.77 -5.40 -9.92
CA GLU A 2 20.73 -5.02 -8.98
C GLU A 2 19.48 -5.86 -9.28
N ASN A 3 18.99 -6.53 -8.25
CA ASN A 3 17.78 -7.32 -8.36
C ASN A 3 16.60 -6.35 -8.43
N ASN A 4 16.10 -6.13 -9.63
CA ASN A 4 15.09 -5.12 -9.91
C ASN A 4 13.66 -5.61 -9.61
N LEU A 5 13.46 -6.24 -8.43
CA LEU A 5 12.14 -6.75 -8.01
C LEU A 5 11.10 -5.64 -7.89
N ILE A 6 11.51 -4.42 -7.55
CA ILE A 6 10.59 -3.27 -7.49
C ILE A 6 10.07 -2.95 -8.89
N GLU A 7 10.93 -2.89 -9.91
CA GLU A 7 10.49 -2.65 -11.29
C GLU A 7 9.61 -3.78 -11.83
N LYS A 8 9.97 -5.03 -11.51
CA LYS A 8 9.14 -6.19 -11.87
C LYS A 8 7.77 -6.11 -11.20
N TYR A 9 7.71 -5.73 -9.93
CA TYR A 9 6.45 -5.51 -9.24
C TYR A 9 5.62 -4.42 -9.93
N ILE A 10 6.22 -3.26 -10.23
CA ILE A 10 5.55 -2.17 -10.92
C ILE A 10 4.97 -2.65 -12.27
N ALA A 11 5.76 -3.40 -13.05
CA ALA A 11 5.33 -3.90 -14.34
C ALA A 11 4.13 -4.87 -14.25
N ASN A 12 4.07 -5.68 -13.20
CA ASN A 12 3.05 -6.71 -13.02
C ASN A 12 1.86 -6.29 -12.15
N ASN A 13 1.90 -5.13 -11.51
CA ASN A 13 0.80 -4.65 -10.66
C ASN A 13 -0.34 -4.05 -11.49
N HIS A 14 -1.00 -4.89 -12.26
CA HIS A 14 -2.13 -4.48 -13.12
C HIS A 14 -3.32 -3.96 -12.32
N PHE A 15 -3.58 -4.54 -11.16
CA PHE A 15 -4.66 -4.09 -10.28
C PHE A 15 -4.43 -2.66 -9.77
N GLY A 16 -3.22 -2.35 -9.33
CA GLY A 16 -2.87 -0.99 -8.91
C GLY A 16 -3.06 0.04 -10.04
N LYS A 17 -2.65 -0.32 -11.26
CA LYS A 17 -2.87 0.52 -12.45
C LYS A 17 -4.35 0.72 -12.74
N LEU A 18 -5.15 -0.35 -12.64
CA LEU A 18 -6.60 -0.32 -12.91
C LEU A 18 -7.32 0.69 -12.01
N ILE A 19 -6.98 0.73 -10.72
CA ILE A 19 -7.62 1.64 -9.76
C ILE A 19 -6.90 2.98 -9.62
N GLY A 20 -5.78 3.18 -10.31
CA GLY A 20 -5.08 4.47 -10.34
C GLY A 20 -4.15 4.71 -9.16
N MET A 21 -3.60 3.66 -8.56
CA MET A 21 -2.59 3.77 -7.50
C MET A 21 -1.21 4.04 -8.07
N ASP A 22 -0.46 4.91 -7.40
CA ASP A 22 0.96 5.15 -7.64
C ASP A 22 1.70 5.24 -6.31
N PHE A 23 3.02 5.09 -6.30
CA PHE A 23 3.77 5.14 -5.07
C PHE A 23 5.18 5.71 -5.23
N LYS A 24 5.75 6.09 -4.09
CA LYS A 24 7.13 6.52 -3.97
C LYS A 24 7.76 5.85 -2.76
N ILE A 25 8.90 5.19 -2.95
CA ILE A 25 9.73 4.67 -1.86
C ILE A 25 10.59 5.82 -1.35
N ILE A 26 10.36 6.25 -0.11
CA ILE A 26 11.12 7.33 0.52
C ILE A 26 12.46 6.80 1.02
N SER A 27 12.43 5.62 1.64
CA SER A 27 13.59 4.85 2.08
C SER A 27 13.13 3.41 2.32
N ASP A 28 14.05 2.48 2.53
CA ASP A 28 13.69 1.10 2.87
C ASP A 28 12.74 1.08 4.06
N GLY A 29 11.57 0.47 3.89
CA GLY A 29 10.53 0.39 4.90
C GLY A 29 9.64 1.63 5.06
N ASN A 30 9.85 2.70 4.30
CA ASN A 30 9.03 3.91 4.34
C ASN A 30 8.53 4.25 2.94
N VAL A 31 7.22 4.21 2.75
CA VAL A 31 6.59 4.33 1.43
C VAL A 31 5.39 5.27 1.51
N GLU A 32 5.21 6.06 0.48
CA GLU A 32 4.02 6.85 0.23
C GLU A 32 3.27 6.30 -0.97
N TYR A 33 1.97 6.06 -0.82
CA TYR A 33 1.07 5.67 -1.90
C TYR A 33 0.06 6.77 -2.16
N TYR A 34 -0.33 6.94 -3.42
CA TYR A 34 -1.20 8.02 -3.87
C TYR A 34 -2.34 7.48 -4.71
N LEU A 35 -3.51 8.09 -4.56
CA LEU A 35 -4.69 7.81 -5.36
C LEU A 35 -5.63 9.01 -5.33
N THR A 36 -6.15 9.41 -6.49
CA THR A 36 -7.24 10.38 -6.57
C THR A 36 -8.57 9.64 -6.69
N VAL A 37 -9.54 9.96 -5.84
CA VAL A 37 -10.85 9.33 -5.84
C VAL A 37 -11.67 9.81 -7.05
N THR A 38 -12.03 8.89 -7.93
CA THR A 38 -12.90 9.13 -9.08
C THR A 38 -14.27 8.49 -8.89
N LYS A 39 -15.19 8.76 -9.80
CA LYS A 39 -16.53 8.14 -9.74
C LYS A 39 -16.51 6.60 -9.82
N ASN A 40 -15.48 6.00 -10.45
CA ASN A 40 -15.32 4.55 -10.52
C ASN A 40 -14.97 3.91 -9.18
N HIS A 41 -14.60 4.72 -8.21
CA HIS A 41 -14.24 4.28 -6.86
C HIS A 41 -15.38 4.38 -5.85
N LEU A 42 -16.54 4.94 -6.26
CA LEU A 42 -17.63 5.27 -5.34
C LEU A 42 -18.48 4.06 -4.96
N ALA A 43 -18.88 4.01 -3.69
CA ALA A 43 -19.92 3.13 -3.18
C ALA A 43 -21.23 3.88 -2.94
N THR A 44 -21.15 5.19 -2.74
CA THR A 44 -22.29 6.10 -2.55
C THR A 44 -22.19 7.25 -3.56
N PRO A 45 -23.20 8.14 -3.69
CA PRO A 45 -23.12 9.24 -4.65
C PRO A 45 -21.88 10.14 -4.53
N ASN A 46 -21.23 10.17 -3.38
CA ASN A 46 -20.09 11.08 -3.16
C ASN A 46 -18.91 10.50 -2.35
N SER A 47 -18.98 9.25 -1.91
CA SER A 47 -17.90 8.66 -1.11
C SER A 47 -17.38 7.34 -1.69
N ALA A 48 -16.08 7.13 -1.53
CA ALA A 48 -15.39 5.95 -2.00
C ALA A 48 -15.82 4.69 -1.25
N HIS A 49 -15.77 3.56 -1.95
CA HIS A 49 -15.94 2.24 -1.35
C HIS A 49 -14.81 1.97 -0.35
N GLY A 50 -15.14 1.40 0.81
CA GLY A 50 -14.13 1.01 1.81
C GLY A 50 -13.08 0.05 1.25
N GLY A 51 -13.46 -0.79 0.29
CA GLY A 51 -12.54 -1.67 -0.43
C GLY A 51 -11.44 -0.94 -1.21
N LEU A 52 -11.72 0.29 -1.69
CA LEU A 52 -10.68 1.11 -2.31
C LEU A 52 -9.60 1.50 -1.29
N ILE A 53 -10.04 1.95 -0.12
CA ILE A 53 -9.11 2.33 0.96
C ILE A 53 -8.33 1.11 1.43
N ALA A 54 -8.99 -0.04 1.56
CA ALA A 54 -8.35 -1.31 1.90
C ALA A 54 -7.28 -1.70 0.85
N ALA A 55 -7.56 -1.53 -0.44
CA ALA A 55 -6.60 -1.79 -1.51
C ALA A 55 -5.40 -0.84 -1.46
N LEU A 56 -5.64 0.45 -1.21
CA LEU A 56 -4.58 1.44 -1.05
C LEU A 56 -3.66 1.11 0.14
N ILE A 57 -4.25 0.74 1.27
CA ILE A 57 -3.52 0.30 2.46
C ILE A 57 -2.69 -0.95 2.16
N ASP A 58 -3.30 -1.98 1.58
CA ASP A 58 -2.60 -3.23 1.26
C ASP A 58 -1.41 -3.00 0.33
N GLY A 59 -1.58 -2.16 -0.69
CA GLY A 59 -0.50 -1.75 -1.59
C GLY A 59 0.63 -1.04 -0.85
N ALA A 60 0.31 -0.08 0.00
CA ALA A 60 1.29 0.67 0.77
C ALA A 60 2.08 -0.21 1.75
N LEU A 61 1.38 -1.07 2.50
CA LEU A 61 2.00 -2.04 3.41
C LEU A 61 2.90 -3.01 2.63
N GLY A 62 2.40 -3.53 1.50
CA GLY A 62 3.12 -4.50 0.68
C GLY A 62 4.41 -3.93 0.11
N VAL A 63 4.40 -2.72 -0.45
CA VAL A 63 5.61 -2.10 -1.01
C VAL A 63 6.60 -1.69 0.08
N ALA A 64 6.11 -1.25 1.25
CA ALA A 64 6.99 -0.99 2.39
C ALA A 64 7.74 -2.27 2.81
N GLY A 65 7.04 -3.40 2.91
CA GLY A 65 7.66 -4.70 3.19
C GLY A 65 8.61 -5.14 2.08
N LEU A 66 8.18 -5.03 0.81
CA LEU A 66 8.99 -5.38 -0.36
C LEU A 66 10.32 -4.60 -0.39
N SER A 67 10.29 -3.31 -0.10
CA SER A 67 11.48 -2.46 -0.08
C SER A 67 12.54 -2.92 0.91
N MET A 68 12.12 -3.61 1.99
CA MET A 68 13.03 -4.16 3.00
C MET A 68 13.71 -5.46 2.58
N VAL A 69 13.08 -6.24 1.69
CA VAL A 69 13.53 -7.62 1.41
C VAL A 69 13.94 -7.87 -0.04
N CYS A 70 13.66 -6.92 -0.94
CA CYS A 70 13.93 -7.11 -2.37
C CYS A 70 15.42 -7.36 -2.67
N LYS A 71 16.33 -6.78 -1.90
CA LYS A 71 17.78 -6.99 -2.02
C LYS A 71 18.20 -8.41 -1.60
N GLU A 72 17.36 -9.10 -0.84
CA GLU A 72 17.57 -10.51 -0.43
C GLU A 72 16.93 -11.50 -1.43
N ASN A 73 16.52 -11.04 -2.61
CA ASN A 73 15.76 -11.81 -3.60
C ASN A 73 14.43 -12.36 -3.04
N LYS A 74 13.78 -11.60 -2.18
CA LYS A 74 12.50 -11.96 -1.58
C LYS A 74 11.42 -10.97 -1.96
N VAL A 75 10.19 -11.45 -1.95
CA VAL A 75 8.97 -10.68 -2.06
C VAL A 75 8.11 -10.91 -0.81
N VAL A 76 7.00 -10.18 -0.70
CA VAL A 76 6.12 -10.29 0.45
C VAL A 76 4.70 -10.65 0.01
N SER A 77 3.97 -11.29 0.92
CA SER A 77 2.53 -11.53 0.79
C SER A 77 1.81 -11.10 2.06
N THR A 78 0.62 -10.57 1.90
CA THR A 78 -0.25 -10.18 3.00
C THR A 78 -0.67 -11.40 3.80
N VAL A 79 -0.41 -11.39 5.10
CA VAL A 79 -0.96 -12.38 6.05
C VAL A 79 -2.29 -11.88 6.60
N GLU A 80 -2.27 -10.69 7.17
CA GLU A 80 -3.45 -10.01 7.68
C GLU A 80 -3.15 -8.51 7.82
N TYR A 81 -4.17 -7.70 7.86
CA TYR A 81 -4.08 -6.36 8.42
C TYR A 81 -5.43 -5.96 9.01
N LYS A 82 -5.36 -5.14 10.04
CA LYS A 82 -6.52 -4.50 10.64
C LYS A 82 -6.52 -3.03 10.26
N THR A 83 -7.66 -2.53 9.84
CA THR A 83 -7.85 -1.09 9.59
C THR A 83 -9.07 -0.56 10.35
N ASN A 84 -8.98 0.68 10.79
CA ASN A 84 -10.10 1.48 11.26
C ASN A 84 -10.36 2.61 10.26
N PHE A 85 -11.59 2.70 9.78
CA PHE A 85 -12.04 3.81 8.93
C PHE A 85 -12.51 4.96 9.83
N MET A 86 -11.83 6.10 9.73
CA MET A 86 -12.08 7.26 10.60
C MET A 86 -13.00 8.29 9.95
N SER A 87 -12.82 8.52 8.65
CA SER A 87 -13.59 9.49 7.87
C SER A 87 -13.80 8.97 6.46
N PRO A 88 -14.92 9.33 5.77
CA PRO A 88 -15.11 8.95 4.39
C PRO A 88 -14.11 9.64 3.47
N ALA A 89 -13.63 8.91 2.46
CA ALA A 89 -12.93 9.49 1.33
C ALA A 89 -13.98 9.95 0.32
N LEU A 90 -13.90 11.21 -0.10
CA LEU A 90 -14.88 11.83 -0.98
C LEU A 90 -14.38 11.87 -2.42
N ILE A 91 -15.32 11.93 -3.37
CA ILE A 91 -14.96 12.12 -4.78
C ILE A 91 -14.06 13.35 -4.94
N GLY A 92 -12.99 13.19 -5.71
CA GLY A 92 -11.99 14.25 -5.92
C GLY A 92 -10.90 14.32 -4.85
N ASP A 93 -11.02 13.57 -3.76
CA ASP A 93 -9.97 13.55 -2.74
C ASP A 93 -8.65 13.03 -3.30
N GLN A 94 -7.58 13.71 -2.93
CA GLN A 94 -6.22 13.25 -3.15
C GLN A 94 -5.77 12.48 -1.91
N LEU A 95 -5.75 11.16 -2.02
CA LEU A 95 -5.39 10.30 -0.92
C LEU A 95 -3.88 10.05 -0.90
N LYS A 96 -3.31 10.07 0.29
CA LYS A 96 -1.92 9.70 0.55
C LYS A 96 -1.90 8.69 1.69
N ALA A 97 -1.40 7.50 1.40
CA ALA A 97 -1.12 6.48 2.40
C ALA A 97 0.37 6.51 2.76
N ILE A 98 0.67 6.61 4.03
CA ILE A 98 2.05 6.62 4.53
C ILE A 98 2.26 5.32 5.29
N ALA A 99 3.08 4.42 4.73
CA ALA A 99 3.40 3.13 5.33
C ALA A 99 4.81 3.12 5.90
N LYS A 100 4.94 2.47 7.05
CA LYS A 100 6.21 2.35 7.77
C LYS A 100 6.36 0.94 8.32
N VAL A 101 7.51 0.31 8.06
CA VAL A 101 7.88 -0.95 8.72
C VAL A 101 8.18 -0.67 10.19
N GLU A 102 7.45 -1.34 11.08
CA GLU A 102 7.62 -1.25 12.52
C GLU A 102 8.62 -2.28 13.03
N GLN A 103 8.58 -3.50 12.48
CA GLN A 103 9.50 -4.58 12.83
C GLN A 103 9.71 -5.51 11.66
N LYS A 104 10.96 -5.83 11.35
CA LYS A 104 11.34 -6.84 10.36
C LYS A 104 11.89 -8.07 11.07
N GLY A 105 11.16 -9.19 11.02
CA GLY A 105 11.65 -10.52 11.38
C GLY A 105 12.27 -11.24 10.18
N LYS A 106 12.65 -12.50 10.34
CA LYS A 106 13.16 -13.34 9.24
C LYS A 106 12.12 -13.58 8.16
N ARG A 107 10.86 -13.79 8.56
CA ARG A 107 9.74 -14.09 7.67
C ARG A 107 8.61 -13.07 7.81
N LEU A 108 8.31 -12.66 9.03
CA LEU A 108 7.17 -11.79 9.31
C LEU A 108 7.63 -10.35 9.51
N ILE A 109 6.93 -9.45 8.85
CA ILE A 109 7.20 -8.01 8.88
C ILE A 109 5.93 -7.33 9.35
N ILE A 110 6.03 -6.52 10.40
CA ILE A 110 4.93 -5.72 10.95
C ILE A 110 5.02 -4.32 10.36
N ILE A 111 3.94 -3.85 9.77
CA ILE A 111 3.91 -2.59 9.04
C ILE A 111 2.66 -1.81 9.42
N SER A 112 2.80 -0.52 9.68
CA SER A 112 1.69 0.40 9.94
C SER A 112 1.45 1.31 8.74
N CYS A 113 0.22 1.84 8.63
CA CYS A 113 -0.16 2.75 7.57
C CYS A 113 -1.23 3.73 8.05
N ASP A 114 -1.06 5.00 7.72
CA ASP A 114 -2.07 6.04 7.88
C ASP A 114 -2.45 6.58 6.50
N VAL A 115 -3.75 6.80 6.28
CA VAL A 115 -4.28 7.36 5.03
C VAL A 115 -4.89 8.72 5.28
N PHE A 116 -4.47 9.71 4.50
CA PHE A 116 -4.93 11.10 4.60
C PHE A 116 -5.56 11.57 3.30
N ALA A 117 -6.58 12.42 3.39
CA ALA A 117 -7.04 13.27 2.29
C ALA A 117 -6.27 14.59 2.36
N ILE A 118 -5.21 14.72 1.56
CA ILE A 118 -4.27 15.85 1.66
C ILE A 118 -4.90 17.17 1.20
N ASN A 119 -5.88 17.14 0.31
CA ASN A 119 -6.64 18.31 -0.16
C ASN A 119 -7.65 18.84 0.86
N ARG A 120 -7.97 18.08 1.91
CA ARG A 120 -8.90 18.46 2.98
C ARG A 120 -8.18 18.59 4.33
N ASN A 121 -7.18 19.46 4.41
CA ASN A 121 -6.36 19.70 5.61
C ASN A 121 -5.77 18.43 6.22
N ASN A 122 -5.31 17.50 5.39
CA ASN A 122 -4.78 16.21 5.84
C ASN A 122 -5.76 15.46 6.77
N THR A 123 -7.04 15.44 6.41
CA THR A 123 -8.04 14.68 7.15
C THR A 123 -7.64 13.21 7.21
N LEU A 124 -7.57 12.65 8.40
CA LEU A 124 -7.26 11.24 8.60
C LEU A 124 -8.44 10.37 8.13
N ILE A 125 -8.22 9.58 7.10
CA ILE A 125 -9.22 8.68 6.52
C ILE A 125 -9.20 7.33 7.20
N SER A 126 -8.00 6.77 7.45
CA SER A 126 -7.87 5.43 8.00
C SER A 126 -6.52 5.24 8.68
N LYS A 127 -6.49 4.33 9.65
CA LYS A 127 -5.25 3.80 10.28
C LYS A 127 -5.24 2.29 10.16
N ALA A 128 -4.07 1.72 9.92
CA ALA A 128 -3.92 0.28 9.77
C ALA A 128 -2.60 -0.21 10.35
N ILE A 129 -2.60 -1.47 10.73
CA ILE A 129 -1.38 -2.23 11.04
C ILE A 129 -1.57 -3.66 10.55
N GLY A 130 -0.52 -4.25 10.00
CA GLY A 130 -0.61 -5.57 9.41
C GLY A 130 0.68 -6.36 9.47
N THR A 131 0.56 -7.63 9.11
CA THR A 131 1.63 -8.61 9.06
C THR A 131 1.80 -9.10 7.63
N PHE A 132 3.03 -9.08 7.15
CA PHE A 132 3.40 -9.60 5.83
C PHE A 132 4.43 -10.72 5.99
N ASN A 133 4.36 -11.71 5.10
CA ASN A 133 5.30 -12.82 5.03
C ASN A 133 6.29 -12.61 3.91
N ALA A 134 7.59 -12.65 4.22
CA ALA A 134 8.67 -12.61 3.23
C ALA A 134 9.02 -14.02 2.75
N TYR A 135 9.16 -14.20 1.44
CA TYR A 135 9.48 -15.49 0.82
C TYR A 135 10.26 -15.30 -0.47
N ASP A 136 10.87 -16.38 -0.97
CA ASP A 136 11.70 -16.36 -2.17
C ASP A 136 10.92 -15.88 -3.40
N ALA A 137 11.49 -14.95 -4.16
CA ALA A 137 10.85 -14.32 -5.32
C ALA A 137 10.48 -15.32 -6.42
N SER A 138 11.24 -16.41 -6.56
CA SER A 138 10.95 -17.46 -7.56
C SER A 138 9.59 -18.13 -7.34
N LYS A 139 9.12 -18.18 -6.10
CA LYS A 139 7.79 -18.72 -5.78
C LYS A 139 6.64 -17.83 -6.22
N ALA A 140 6.91 -16.57 -6.49
CA ALA A 140 5.95 -15.61 -7.03
C ALA A 140 6.04 -15.48 -8.55
N GLY A 141 6.94 -16.23 -9.19
CA GLY A 141 7.13 -16.21 -10.65
C GLY A 141 8.11 -15.14 -11.14
N TYR A 142 8.94 -14.58 -10.26
CA TYR A 142 9.97 -13.61 -10.63
C TYR A 142 11.31 -14.24 -10.98
#